data_a5dad741559a2bc2686dcc0b709cd2e6
#
_entry.id   a5dad741559a2bc2686dcc0b709cd2e6
#
_cell.length_a   1.000
_cell.length_b   1.000
_cell.length_c   1.000
_cell.angle_alpha   90.00
_cell.angle_beta   90.00
_cell.angle_gamma   90.00
#
_symmetry.space_group_name_H-M   'P 1'
#
loop_
_entity.id
_entity.type
_entity.pdbx_description
1 polymer ?
#
loop_
_entity_poly.entity_id
_entity_poly.type
_entity_poly.pdbx_seq_one_letter_code
_entity_poly.pdbx_strand_id
1 'polypeptide(L)'
;MKRYTVLTYIFNGYEQVHEIGEKDPKADYVLVTDDPKLTSRTWRVVCDNSLSRLSPFDKCYQVRFHPFRYAATPIVVRVDGSFEVRKPLTRIVDEYERGDYDRCMMIHPERNTMPAEYDTWCKTRGYSIVQAAKCLTMMESMGYDLSYRGLFEAGFEVVSDTPINRDVNDLTFGLLTALGTDRKIERVDQTILSFVINRFFADSIRILPVPETIITDGNLMQWYQHNSKTKTIPVNPRTIPPMMFNRECEVWKP
;
A
#
# COMPACT_ATOMS: atom_id res chain seq x y z
N MET A 1 11.21 -20.17 13.89
CA MET A 1 10.04 -20.01 12.99
C MET A 1 9.96 -18.56 12.57
N LYS A 2 9.63 -18.28 11.31
CA LYS A 2 9.40 -16.89 10.85
C LYS A 2 8.09 -16.39 11.41
N ARG A 3 8.06 -15.12 11.81
CA ARG A 3 6.90 -14.49 12.46
C ARG A 3 6.05 -13.70 11.47
N TYR A 4 6.70 -13.03 10.52
CA TYR A 4 6.03 -12.23 9.50
C TYR A 4 6.75 -12.34 8.16
N THR A 5 6.05 -12.01 7.09
CA THR A 5 6.61 -11.92 5.73
C THR A 5 6.64 -10.45 5.31
N VAL A 6 7.79 -9.99 4.84
CA VAL A 6 7.89 -8.74 4.09
C VAL A 6 7.68 -9.08 2.62
N LEU A 7 6.64 -8.50 2.03
CA LEU A 7 6.20 -8.79 0.66
C LEU A 7 6.31 -7.54 -0.20
N THR A 8 6.97 -7.69 -1.33
CA THR A 8 6.98 -6.69 -2.40
C THR A 8 6.71 -7.34 -3.75
N TYR A 9 6.45 -6.51 -4.77
CA TYR A 9 6.23 -7.01 -6.12
C TYR A 9 6.76 -6.03 -7.16
N ILE A 10 7.31 -6.56 -8.25
CA ILE A 10 7.83 -5.81 -9.40
C ILE A 10 7.40 -6.53 -10.67
N PHE A 11 6.53 -5.91 -11.46
CA PHE A 11 6.05 -6.45 -12.72
C PHE A 11 6.47 -5.58 -13.90
N ASN A 12 6.67 -6.22 -15.06
CA ASN A 12 7.00 -5.55 -16.31
C ASN A 12 8.26 -4.64 -16.24
N GLY A 13 9.21 -4.96 -15.36
CA GLY A 13 10.43 -4.17 -15.18
C GLY A 13 10.17 -2.72 -14.75
N TYR A 14 9.05 -2.47 -14.08
CA TYR A 14 8.60 -1.15 -13.64
C TYR A 14 9.55 -0.51 -12.61
N GLU A 15 10.17 -1.31 -11.75
CA GLU A 15 11.15 -0.88 -10.76
C GLU A 15 12.39 -1.78 -10.80
N GLN A 16 13.49 -1.26 -10.28
CA GLN A 16 14.64 -2.10 -9.95
C GLN A 16 14.48 -2.74 -8.57
N VAL A 17 15.15 -3.87 -8.36
CA VAL A 17 15.16 -4.52 -7.04
C VAL A 17 15.97 -3.68 -6.05
N HIS A 18 15.32 -3.23 -4.99
CA HIS A 18 15.99 -2.68 -3.82
C HIS A 18 16.31 -3.81 -2.85
N GLU A 19 17.59 -4.07 -2.65
CA GLU A 19 18.02 -5.11 -1.72
C GLU A 19 17.77 -4.71 -0.27
N ILE A 20 17.53 -5.69 0.60
CA ILE A 20 17.33 -5.44 2.04
C ILE A 20 18.65 -5.03 2.68
N GLY A 21 18.66 -3.92 3.41
CA GLY A 21 19.85 -3.45 4.11
C GLY A 21 20.22 -4.37 5.27
N GLU A 22 19.34 -4.49 6.25
CA GLU A 22 19.51 -5.36 7.41
C GLU A 22 18.32 -6.32 7.52
N LYS A 23 18.60 -7.62 7.52
CA LYS A 23 17.56 -8.66 7.62
C LYS A 23 17.17 -8.94 9.08
N ASP A 24 15.88 -9.00 9.33
CA ASP A 24 15.35 -9.60 10.54
C ASP A 24 15.37 -11.13 10.42
N PRO A 25 16.02 -11.85 11.34
CA PRO A 25 16.00 -13.31 11.33
C PRO A 25 14.58 -13.90 11.54
N LYS A 26 13.64 -13.12 12.08
CA LYS A 26 12.24 -13.50 12.27
C LYS A 26 11.35 -13.23 11.06
N ALA A 27 11.86 -12.55 10.04
CA ALA A 27 11.11 -12.25 8.81
C ALA A 27 11.44 -13.20 7.66
N ASP A 28 10.46 -13.49 6.80
CA ASP A 28 10.66 -13.98 5.44
C ASP A 28 10.57 -12.77 4.48
N TYR A 29 11.37 -12.75 3.42
CA TYR A 29 11.41 -11.65 2.46
C TYR A 29 11.07 -12.18 1.09
N VAL A 30 9.92 -11.79 0.56
CA VAL A 30 9.37 -12.31 -0.69
C VAL A 30 9.20 -11.19 -1.71
N LEU A 31 9.73 -11.39 -2.90
CA LEU A 31 9.52 -10.53 -4.06
C LEU A 31 8.79 -11.31 -5.14
N VAL A 32 7.61 -10.84 -5.54
CA VAL A 32 6.81 -11.44 -6.62
C VAL A 32 7.07 -10.69 -7.92
N THR A 33 7.27 -11.43 -9.01
CA THR A 33 7.58 -10.85 -10.32
C THR A 33 7.02 -11.69 -11.47
N ASP A 34 6.98 -11.12 -12.66
CA ASP A 34 6.74 -11.81 -13.94
C ASP A 34 8.01 -11.99 -14.77
N ASP A 35 9.16 -11.55 -14.27
CA ASP A 35 10.45 -11.75 -14.92
C ASP A 35 11.15 -13.01 -14.38
N PRO A 36 11.23 -14.10 -15.16
CA PRO A 36 11.88 -15.33 -14.73
C PRO A 36 13.42 -15.20 -14.60
N LYS A 37 14.00 -14.11 -15.07
CA LYS A 37 15.43 -13.84 -14.97
C LYS A 37 15.79 -12.95 -13.78
N LEU A 38 14.79 -12.36 -13.12
CA LEU A 38 15.02 -11.49 -11.98
C LEU A 38 15.60 -12.29 -10.82
N THR A 39 16.69 -11.79 -10.28
CA THR A 39 17.38 -12.38 -9.13
C THR A 39 17.60 -11.34 -8.04
N SER A 40 17.75 -11.78 -6.81
CA SER A 40 18.07 -10.94 -5.67
C SER A 40 18.99 -11.69 -4.69
N ARG A 41 19.84 -10.96 -4.00
CA ARG A 41 20.69 -11.50 -2.93
C ARG A 41 19.96 -11.63 -1.61
N THR A 42 18.89 -10.85 -1.43
CA THR A 42 18.24 -10.72 -0.13
C THR A 42 16.78 -11.15 -0.15
N TRP A 43 16.09 -11.06 -1.28
CA TRP A 43 14.73 -11.51 -1.46
C TRP A 43 14.65 -12.95 -1.97
N ARG A 44 13.69 -13.70 -1.49
CA ARG A 44 13.22 -14.91 -2.16
C ARG A 44 12.33 -14.50 -3.33
N VAL A 45 12.83 -14.64 -4.54
CA VAL A 45 12.08 -14.25 -5.75
C VAL A 45 11.09 -15.34 -6.13
N VAL A 46 9.85 -14.95 -6.36
CA VAL A 46 8.75 -15.81 -6.81
C VAL A 46 8.27 -15.32 -8.18
N CYS A 47 8.56 -16.06 -9.23
CA CYS A 47 7.99 -15.80 -10.54
C CYS A 47 6.63 -16.51 -10.66
N ASP A 48 5.53 -15.71 -10.61
CA ASP A 48 4.17 -16.28 -10.69
C ASP A 48 3.63 -16.27 -12.12
N ASN A 49 3.80 -17.36 -12.82
CA ASN A 49 3.31 -17.55 -14.18
C ASN A 49 1.78 -17.57 -14.28
N SER A 50 1.04 -17.82 -13.19
CA SER A 50 -0.43 -17.79 -13.21
C SER A 50 -0.98 -16.39 -13.52
N LEU A 51 -0.18 -15.35 -13.27
CA LEU A 51 -0.51 -13.96 -13.54
C LEU A 51 -0.19 -13.51 -14.98
N SER A 52 0.39 -14.37 -15.82
CA SER A 52 0.94 -14.00 -17.14
C SER A 52 -0.04 -13.33 -18.09
N ARG A 53 -1.35 -13.63 -17.98
CA ARG A 53 -2.41 -13.07 -18.81
C ARG A 53 -2.98 -11.74 -18.32
N LEU A 54 -2.59 -11.30 -17.13
CA LEU A 54 -3.07 -10.08 -16.51
C LEU A 54 -2.25 -8.87 -16.96
N SER A 55 -2.88 -7.69 -16.93
CA SER A 55 -2.15 -6.43 -17.06
C SER A 55 -1.17 -6.25 -15.89
N PRO A 56 -0.12 -5.44 -16.03
CA PRO A 56 0.80 -5.16 -14.90
C PRO A 56 0.08 -4.67 -13.64
N PHE A 57 -0.96 -3.84 -13.78
CA PHE A 57 -1.77 -3.35 -12.66
C PHE A 57 -2.57 -4.46 -12.01
N ASP A 58 -3.25 -5.29 -12.81
CA ASP A 58 -4.01 -6.42 -12.27
C ASP A 58 -3.10 -7.40 -11.53
N LYS A 59 -1.86 -7.61 -12.00
CA LYS A 59 -0.84 -8.38 -11.28
C LYS A 59 -0.52 -7.77 -9.93
N CYS A 60 -0.30 -6.44 -9.89
CA CYS A 60 -0.07 -5.71 -8.64
C CYS A 60 -1.25 -5.89 -7.67
N TYR A 61 -2.48 -5.72 -8.17
CA TYR A 61 -3.69 -5.87 -7.35
C TYR A 61 -3.85 -7.31 -6.84
N GLN A 62 -3.55 -8.32 -7.65
CA GLN A 62 -3.59 -9.71 -7.21
C GLN A 62 -2.63 -9.97 -6.04
N VAL A 63 -1.40 -9.49 -6.12
CA VAL A 63 -0.44 -9.68 -5.02
C VAL A 63 -0.82 -8.86 -3.81
N ARG A 64 -1.26 -7.62 -4.02
CA ARG A 64 -1.62 -6.68 -2.96
C ARG A 64 -2.79 -7.16 -2.12
N PHE A 65 -3.87 -7.60 -2.77
CA PHE A 65 -5.12 -7.96 -2.08
C PHE A 65 -5.22 -9.47 -1.76
N HIS A 66 -4.27 -10.28 -2.25
CA HIS A 66 -4.15 -11.69 -1.87
C HIS A 66 -2.73 -12.04 -1.39
N PRO A 67 -2.18 -11.27 -0.41
CA PRO A 67 -0.78 -11.40 -0.03
C PRO A 67 -0.44 -12.77 0.58
N PHE A 68 -1.41 -13.43 1.21
CA PHE A 68 -1.25 -14.73 1.84
C PHE A 68 -1.09 -15.90 0.86
N ARG A 69 -1.26 -15.68 -0.44
CA ARG A 69 -0.84 -16.63 -1.48
C ARG A 69 0.68 -16.81 -1.54
N TYR A 70 1.44 -15.81 -1.08
CA TYR A 70 2.90 -15.74 -1.17
C TYR A 70 3.60 -15.81 0.19
N ALA A 71 2.85 -15.64 1.27
CA ALA A 71 3.35 -15.63 2.63
C ALA A 71 3.03 -16.95 3.35
N ALA A 72 4.02 -17.49 4.05
CA ALA A 72 3.85 -18.65 4.92
C ALA A 72 3.64 -18.25 6.40
N THR A 73 3.52 -16.97 6.69
CA THR A 73 3.33 -16.42 8.04
C THR A 73 1.98 -15.75 8.17
N PRO A 74 1.41 -15.64 9.38
CA PRO A 74 0.09 -15.06 9.59
C PRO A 74 0.06 -13.54 9.45
N ILE A 75 1.21 -12.87 9.39
CA ILE A 75 1.34 -11.43 9.23
C ILE A 75 2.15 -11.14 7.98
N VAL A 76 1.68 -10.21 7.17
CA VAL A 76 2.37 -9.68 6.01
C VAL A 76 2.62 -8.18 6.19
N VAL A 77 3.87 -7.78 6.03
CA VAL A 77 4.28 -6.38 5.86
C VAL A 77 4.46 -6.16 4.37
N ARG A 78 3.51 -5.51 3.75
CA ARG A 78 3.57 -5.19 2.32
C ARG A 78 4.27 -3.86 2.13
N VAL A 79 5.21 -3.81 1.20
CA VAL A 79 5.91 -2.60 0.78
C VAL A 79 5.89 -2.49 -0.75
N ASP A 80 5.72 -1.30 -1.29
CA ASP A 80 5.83 -1.08 -2.73
C ASP A 80 7.26 -1.33 -3.22
N GLY A 81 7.40 -1.71 -4.49
CA GLY A 81 8.71 -1.95 -5.12
C GLY A 81 9.64 -0.73 -5.11
N SER A 82 9.10 0.47 -4.93
CA SER A 82 9.86 1.72 -4.79
C SER A 82 10.48 1.94 -3.40
N PHE A 83 10.24 1.04 -2.44
CA PHE A 83 10.85 1.13 -1.11
C PHE A 83 12.04 0.19 -0.97
N GLU A 84 13.14 0.70 -0.42
CA GLU A 84 14.24 -0.07 0.12
C GLU A 84 14.00 -0.29 1.62
N VAL A 85 13.90 -1.53 2.06
CA VAL A 85 13.83 -1.87 3.48
C VAL A 85 15.25 -1.87 4.05
N ARG A 86 15.58 -0.92 4.91
CA ARG A 86 16.94 -0.71 5.44
C ARG A 86 17.19 -1.40 6.76
N LYS A 87 16.17 -1.48 7.60
CA LYS A 87 16.25 -2.06 8.94
C LYS A 87 15.09 -3.02 9.21
N PRO A 88 15.21 -3.88 10.23
CA PRO A 88 14.11 -4.74 10.67
C PRO A 88 12.84 -3.96 10.99
N LEU A 89 11.70 -4.47 10.50
CA LEU A 89 10.38 -3.87 10.72
C LEU A 89 9.70 -4.41 11.98
N THR A 90 10.43 -5.16 12.80
CA THR A 90 9.91 -5.83 14.01
C THR A 90 9.20 -4.86 14.94
N ARG A 91 9.71 -3.63 15.13
CA ARG A 91 9.09 -2.65 16.04
C ARG A 91 7.66 -2.32 15.63
N ILE A 92 7.40 -2.16 14.32
CA ILE A 92 6.06 -1.86 13.82
C ILE A 92 5.16 -3.09 14.00
N VAL A 93 5.69 -4.28 13.70
CA VAL A 93 4.95 -5.54 13.90
C VAL A 93 4.63 -5.78 15.38
N ASP A 94 5.57 -5.49 16.29
CA ASP A 94 5.34 -5.60 17.73
C ASP A 94 4.24 -4.66 18.23
N GLU A 95 4.20 -3.43 17.72
CA GLU A 95 3.16 -2.47 18.07
C GLU A 95 1.80 -2.88 17.49
N TYR A 96 1.80 -3.34 16.25
CA TYR A 96 0.62 -3.88 15.59
C TYR A 96 -0.01 -5.03 16.37
N GLU A 97 0.77 -6.03 16.76
CA GLU A 97 0.26 -7.18 17.54
C GLU A 97 -0.13 -6.79 18.96
N ARG A 98 0.66 -5.94 19.64
CA ARG A 98 0.36 -5.51 21.00
C ARG A 98 -0.94 -4.76 21.11
N GLY A 99 -1.26 -3.94 20.12
CA GLY A 99 -2.49 -3.17 20.06
C GLY A 99 -3.69 -3.96 19.56
N ASP A 100 -3.51 -5.22 19.17
CA ASP A 100 -4.56 -6.07 18.58
C ASP A 100 -5.25 -5.37 17.41
N TYR A 101 -4.45 -4.76 16.52
CA TYR A 101 -4.95 -4.09 15.34
C TYR A 101 -5.19 -5.09 14.20
N ASP A 102 -6.19 -4.82 13.38
CA ASP A 102 -6.46 -5.61 12.18
C ASP A 102 -5.55 -5.21 11.03
N ARG A 103 -5.25 -3.92 10.91
CA ARG A 103 -4.38 -3.33 9.91
C ARG A 103 -3.46 -2.28 10.50
N CYS A 104 -2.27 -2.15 9.90
CA CYS A 104 -1.43 -0.97 10.07
C CYS A 104 -1.28 -0.30 8.72
N MET A 105 -1.58 0.98 8.62
CA MET A 105 -1.57 1.72 7.36
C MET A 105 -0.89 3.07 7.52
N MET A 106 -0.20 3.47 6.48
CA MET A 106 0.43 4.79 6.44
C MET A 106 -0.63 5.85 6.15
N ILE A 107 -0.66 6.90 6.98
CA ILE A 107 -1.51 8.06 6.73
C ILE A 107 -0.93 8.81 5.53
N HIS A 108 -1.81 9.26 4.61
CA HIS A 108 -1.33 10.03 3.47
C HIS A 108 -0.74 11.37 3.91
N PRO A 109 0.53 11.65 3.60
CA PRO A 109 1.25 12.78 4.21
C PRO A 109 0.80 14.16 3.72
N GLU A 110 0.25 14.26 2.52
CA GLU A 110 -0.06 15.54 1.87
C GLU A 110 -1.55 15.78 1.67
N ARG A 111 -2.35 14.72 1.62
CA ARG A 111 -3.79 14.78 1.30
C ARG A 111 -4.58 13.89 2.25
N ASN A 112 -5.77 14.28 2.55
CA ASN A 112 -6.60 13.57 3.51
C ASN A 112 -8.01 13.21 3.01
N THR A 113 -8.38 13.65 1.80
CA THR A 113 -9.68 13.33 1.19
C THR A 113 -9.52 12.73 -0.21
N MET A 114 -10.54 11.95 -0.65
CA MET A 114 -10.54 11.36 -1.99
C MET A 114 -10.55 12.42 -3.11
N PRO A 115 -11.37 13.49 -3.03
CA PRO A 115 -11.34 14.54 -4.05
C PRO A 115 -9.96 15.21 -4.18
N ALA A 116 -9.27 15.48 -3.07
CA ALA A 116 -7.94 16.08 -3.10
C ALA A 116 -6.91 15.19 -3.79
N GLU A 117 -7.01 13.88 -3.60
CA GLU A 117 -6.14 12.92 -4.27
C GLU A 117 -6.40 12.88 -5.78
N TYR A 118 -7.65 12.74 -6.20
CA TYR A 118 -8.02 12.74 -7.62
C TYR A 118 -7.67 14.06 -8.32
N ASP A 119 -7.91 15.21 -7.67
CA ASP A 119 -7.55 16.52 -8.20
C ASP A 119 -6.03 16.63 -8.45
N THR A 120 -5.24 16.18 -7.48
CA THR A 120 -3.78 16.15 -7.61
C THR A 120 -3.35 15.28 -8.79
N TRP A 121 -3.91 14.10 -8.96
CA TRP A 121 -3.56 13.22 -10.06
C TRP A 121 -3.99 13.75 -11.43
N CYS A 122 -5.17 14.37 -11.52
CA CYS A 122 -5.60 15.04 -12.75
C CYS A 122 -4.61 16.14 -13.15
N LYS A 123 -4.13 16.93 -12.19
CA LYS A 123 -3.21 18.05 -12.43
C LYS A 123 -1.77 17.61 -12.72
N THR A 124 -1.28 16.60 -12.02
CA THR A 124 0.15 16.26 -12.03
C THR A 124 0.51 15.07 -12.91
N ARG A 125 -0.47 14.20 -13.22
CA ARG A 125 -0.25 12.93 -13.92
C ARG A 125 -1.12 12.71 -15.14
N GLY A 126 -1.92 13.72 -15.50
CA GLY A 126 -2.78 13.65 -16.69
C GLY A 126 -3.93 12.66 -16.54
N TYR A 127 -4.42 12.42 -15.34
CA TYR A 127 -5.61 11.58 -15.11
C TYR A 127 -6.83 12.19 -15.79
N SER A 128 -7.70 11.31 -16.25
CA SER A 128 -8.97 11.73 -16.83
C SER A 128 -9.89 12.28 -15.73
N ILE A 129 -10.26 13.56 -15.84
CA ILE A 129 -11.26 14.20 -14.96
C ILE A 129 -12.58 13.42 -14.99
N VAL A 130 -12.96 12.87 -16.14
CA VAL A 130 -14.18 12.07 -16.30
C VAL A 130 -14.11 10.80 -15.46
N GLN A 131 -12.96 10.12 -15.44
CA GLN A 131 -12.81 8.92 -14.63
C GLN A 131 -12.75 9.24 -13.14
N ALA A 132 -12.05 10.30 -12.75
CA ALA A 132 -12.05 10.78 -11.38
C ALA A 132 -13.49 11.08 -10.90
N ALA A 133 -14.27 11.81 -11.70
CA ALA A 133 -15.67 12.09 -11.40
C ALA A 133 -16.51 10.82 -11.27
N LYS A 134 -16.33 9.83 -12.15
CA LYS A 134 -17.04 8.53 -12.04
C LYS A 134 -16.73 7.82 -10.72
N CYS A 135 -15.47 7.77 -10.29
CA CYS A 135 -15.10 7.15 -9.02
C CYS A 135 -15.73 7.89 -7.84
N LEU A 136 -15.66 9.22 -7.83
CA LEU A 136 -16.26 10.04 -6.76
C LEU A 136 -17.78 9.88 -6.72
N THR A 137 -18.46 9.93 -7.87
CA THR A 137 -19.91 9.72 -7.95
C THR A 137 -20.31 8.31 -7.48
N MET A 138 -19.52 7.30 -7.80
CA MET A 138 -19.74 5.94 -7.28
C MET A 138 -19.64 5.93 -5.75
N MET A 139 -18.61 6.54 -5.17
CA MET A 139 -18.45 6.60 -3.71
C MET A 139 -19.64 7.30 -3.05
N GLU A 140 -20.06 8.45 -3.57
CA GLU A 140 -21.24 9.19 -3.08
C GLU A 140 -22.53 8.36 -3.21
N SER A 141 -22.74 7.68 -4.34
CA SER A 141 -23.91 6.82 -4.55
C SER A 141 -23.99 5.65 -3.56
N MET A 142 -22.83 5.21 -3.05
CA MET A 142 -22.72 4.23 -1.97
C MET A 142 -22.79 4.86 -0.57
N GLY A 143 -23.14 6.15 -0.46
CA GLY A 143 -23.33 6.86 0.81
C GLY A 143 -22.03 7.27 1.50
N TYR A 144 -20.94 7.46 0.75
CA TYR A 144 -19.69 7.97 1.30
C TYR A 144 -19.66 9.50 1.28
N ASP A 145 -19.29 10.09 2.42
CA ASP A 145 -19.05 11.53 2.52
C ASP A 145 -17.66 11.87 1.95
N LEU A 146 -17.64 12.55 0.80
CA LEU A 146 -16.40 12.94 0.15
C LEU A 146 -15.56 13.97 0.94
N SER A 147 -16.15 14.65 1.93
CA SER A 147 -15.41 15.53 2.83
C SER A 147 -14.66 14.78 3.93
N TYR A 148 -14.92 13.50 4.08
CA TYR A 148 -14.31 12.66 5.11
C TYR A 148 -12.80 12.58 4.95
N ARG A 149 -12.10 12.79 6.07
CA ARG A 149 -10.64 12.80 6.14
C ARG A 149 -10.12 11.43 6.57
N GLY A 150 -9.77 10.59 5.62
CA GLY A 150 -9.37 9.21 5.91
C GLY A 150 -8.64 8.56 4.72
N LEU A 151 -7.78 9.32 4.07
CA LEU A 151 -6.96 8.81 2.97
C LEU A 151 -5.68 8.17 3.52
N PHE A 152 -5.47 6.90 3.21
CA PHE A 152 -4.24 6.17 3.51
C PHE A 152 -3.30 6.16 2.30
N GLU A 153 -2.01 6.19 2.57
CA GLU A 153 -0.95 5.97 1.58
C GLU A 153 -0.79 4.46 1.36
N ALA A 154 -0.72 4.07 0.09
CA ALA A 154 -0.72 2.67 -0.29
C ALA A 154 0.65 2.00 -0.36
N GLY A 155 1.72 2.74 -0.12
CA GLY A 155 3.10 2.23 -0.26
C GLY A 155 3.55 1.27 0.85
N PHE A 156 2.88 1.30 2.00
CA PHE A 156 3.19 0.47 3.15
C PHE A 156 1.92 0.00 3.87
N GLU A 157 1.92 -1.26 4.31
CA GLU A 157 0.80 -1.84 5.05
C GLU A 157 1.27 -3.05 5.88
N VAL A 158 0.71 -3.24 7.09
CA VAL A 158 0.78 -4.51 7.83
C VAL A 158 -0.62 -5.09 7.91
N VAL A 159 -0.75 -6.35 7.58
CA VAL A 159 -2.04 -7.05 7.57
C VAL A 159 -1.87 -8.48 8.10
N SER A 160 -2.83 -8.95 8.89
CA SER A 160 -2.92 -10.33 9.35
C SER A 160 -3.99 -11.11 8.56
N ASP A 161 -3.84 -12.44 8.53
CA ASP A 161 -4.75 -13.34 7.84
C ASP A 161 -6.03 -13.58 8.66
N THR A 162 -6.88 -12.55 8.76
CA THR A 162 -8.16 -12.58 9.49
C THR A 162 -9.35 -12.47 8.52
N PRO A 163 -10.55 -12.92 8.92
CA PRO A 163 -11.75 -12.78 8.09
C PRO A 163 -11.99 -11.33 7.66
N ILE A 164 -11.92 -10.37 8.60
CA ILE A 164 -12.17 -8.96 8.30
C ILE A 164 -11.19 -8.39 7.25
N ASN A 165 -9.92 -8.77 7.33
CA ASN A 165 -8.93 -8.34 6.34
C ASN A 165 -9.15 -8.99 4.97
N ARG A 166 -9.62 -10.24 4.93
CA ARG A 166 -10.01 -10.89 3.67
C ARG A 166 -11.20 -10.16 3.06
N ASP A 167 -12.24 -9.86 3.83
CA ASP A 167 -13.43 -9.14 3.36
C ASP A 167 -13.09 -7.75 2.81
N VAL A 168 -12.23 -6.99 3.50
CA VAL A 168 -11.73 -5.70 3.01
C VAL A 168 -10.97 -5.86 1.69
N ASN A 169 -10.10 -6.85 1.61
CA ASN A 169 -9.31 -7.10 0.41
C ASN A 169 -10.19 -7.53 -0.76
N ASP A 170 -11.10 -8.47 -0.54
CA ASP A 170 -11.98 -9.01 -1.57
C ASP A 170 -12.92 -7.93 -2.11
N LEU A 171 -13.51 -7.11 -1.23
CA LEU A 171 -14.36 -6.01 -1.64
C LEU A 171 -13.57 -4.95 -2.42
N THR A 172 -12.37 -4.59 -1.94
CA THR A 172 -11.51 -3.62 -2.64
C THR A 172 -11.13 -4.14 -4.02
N PHE A 173 -10.67 -5.39 -4.11
CA PHE A 173 -10.31 -6.02 -5.36
C PHE A 173 -11.48 -6.14 -6.33
N GLY A 174 -12.67 -6.49 -5.82
CA GLY A 174 -13.90 -6.57 -6.60
C GLY A 174 -14.29 -5.22 -7.20
N LEU A 175 -14.23 -4.13 -6.43
CA LEU A 175 -14.51 -2.79 -6.91
C LEU A 175 -13.49 -2.32 -7.95
N LEU A 176 -12.19 -2.55 -7.71
CA LEU A 176 -11.14 -2.24 -8.70
C LEU A 176 -11.36 -2.97 -10.02
N THR A 177 -11.73 -4.24 -9.94
CA THR A 177 -12.04 -5.05 -11.13
C THR A 177 -13.28 -4.54 -11.86
N ALA A 178 -14.34 -4.17 -11.12
CA ALA A 178 -15.59 -3.67 -11.68
C ALA A 178 -15.45 -2.28 -12.33
N LEU A 179 -14.58 -1.42 -11.78
CA LEU A 179 -14.30 -0.10 -12.35
C LEU A 179 -13.57 -0.19 -13.71
N GLY A 180 -13.02 -1.33 -14.01
CA GLY A 180 -12.24 -1.60 -15.21
C GLY A 180 -10.86 -0.97 -15.13
N THR A 181 -9.87 -1.69 -15.61
CA THR A 181 -8.51 -1.21 -15.74
C THR A 181 -8.37 -0.39 -17.01
N ASP A 182 -8.98 0.80 -17.08
CA ASP A 182 -8.52 1.78 -18.05
C ASP A 182 -7.08 2.11 -17.67
N ARG A 183 -6.14 1.68 -18.52
CA ARG A 183 -4.67 1.71 -18.32
C ARG A 183 -4.09 3.07 -17.94
N LYS A 184 -4.92 4.10 -17.85
CA LYS A 184 -4.57 5.47 -17.46
C LYS A 184 -4.88 5.78 -15.99
N ILE A 185 -5.46 4.84 -15.23
CA ILE A 185 -5.88 5.06 -13.83
C ILE A 185 -4.93 4.29 -12.90
N GLU A 186 -3.71 4.74 -12.79
CA GLU A 186 -2.61 3.99 -12.18
C GLU A 186 -2.60 3.91 -10.65
N ARG A 187 -3.52 4.55 -9.92
CA ARG A 187 -3.48 4.59 -8.44
C ARG A 187 -4.84 4.64 -7.76
N VAL A 188 -5.82 4.10 -8.41
CA VAL A 188 -7.18 4.02 -7.85
C VAL A 188 -7.22 3.12 -6.60
N ASP A 189 -6.31 2.18 -6.49
CA ASP A 189 -6.23 1.22 -5.39
C ASP A 189 -6.14 1.87 -4.01
N GLN A 190 -5.37 2.95 -3.88
CA GLN A 190 -5.25 3.71 -2.64
C GLN A 190 -6.57 4.35 -2.22
N THR A 191 -7.26 5.02 -3.16
CA THR A 191 -8.54 5.67 -2.88
C THR A 191 -9.64 4.65 -2.66
N ILE A 192 -9.70 3.57 -3.45
CA ILE A 192 -10.71 2.53 -3.29
C ILE A 192 -10.52 1.77 -1.98
N LEU A 193 -9.30 1.41 -1.59
CA LEU A 193 -9.04 0.76 -0.30
C LEU A 193 -9.45 1.66 0.86
N SER A 194 -9.06 2.94 0.83
CA SER A 194 -9.46 3.91 1.86
C SER A 194 -10.98 4.09 1.91
N PHE A 195 -11.64 4.16 0.76
CA PHE A 195 -13.10 4.22 0.66
C PHE A 195 -13.76 2.97 1.27
N VAL A 196 -13.31 1.78 0.91
CA VAL A 196 -13.86 0.51 1.42
C VAL A 196 -13.76 0.46 2.94
N ILE A 197 -12.59 0.76 3.49
CA ILE A 197 -12.37 0.76 4.93
C ILE A 197 -13.31 1.77 5.61
N ASN A 198 -13.29 3.01 5.17
CA ASN A 198 -14.02 4.09 5.83
C ASN A 198 -15.54 3.98 5.68
N ARG A 199 -16.01 3.36 4.60
CA ARG A 199 -17.47 3.28 4.33
C ARG A 199 -18.11 2.02 4.87
N PHE A 200 -17.40 0.89 4.81
CA PHE A 200 -18.02 -0.41 5.11
C PHE A 200 -17.46 -1.08 6.37
N PHE A 201 -16.28 -0.68 6.82
CA PHE A 201 -15.59 -1.34 7.93
C PHE A 201 -15.19 -0.39 9.07
N ALA A 202 -15.53 0.89 9.02
CA ALA A 202 -15.09 1.88 10.01
C ALA A 202 -15.36 1.44 11.47
N ASP A 203 -16.55 0.84 11.71
CA ASP A 203 -16.96 0.44 13.05
C ASP A 203 -16.46 -0.96 13.47
N SER A 204 -15.85 -1.70 12.56
CA SER A 204 -15.49 -3.11 12.77
C SER A 204 -13.99 -3.40 12.61
N ILE A 205 -13.22 -2.49 12.02
CA ILE A 205 -11.79 -2.66 11.79
C ILE A 205 -10.96 -1.73 12.69
N ARG A 206 -9.93 -2.27 13.31
CA ARG A 206 -8.99 -1.50 14.13
C ARG A 206 -7.72 -1.23 13.34
N ILE A 207 -7.45 0.04 13.05
CA ILE A 207 -6.28 0.45 12.27
C ILE A 207 -5.25 1.11 13.16
N LEU A 208 -3.99 0.66 13.06
CA LEU A 208 -2.84 1.39 13.56
C LEU A 208 -2.41 2.40 12.48
N PRO A 209 -2.69 3.69 12.64
CA PRO A 209 -2.24 4.69 11.69
C PRO A 209 -0.76 5.01 11.94
N VAL A 210 0.06 4.90 10.91
CA VAL A 210 1.50 5.20 11.00
C VAL A 210 1.81 6.41 10.15
N PRO A 211 2.38 7.48 10.71
CA PRO A 211 2.91 8.58 9.92
C PRO A 211 4.06 8.11 9.03
N GLU A 212 4.12 8.64 7.81
CA GLU A 212 5.23 8.35 6.87
C GLU A 212 6.60 8.59 7.53
N THR A 213 6.71 9.62 8.35
CA THR A 213 7.94 10.00 9.05
C THR A 213 8.48 8.90 9.97
N ILE A 214 7.64 8.10 10.60
CA ILE A 214 8.11 6.98 11.44
C ILE A 214 8.86 5.96 10.57
N ILE A 215 8.43 5.80 9.33
CA ILE A 215 9.00 4.84 8.39
C ILE A 215 10.27 5.40 7.78
N THR A 216 10.22 6.63 7.27
CA THR A 216 11.33 7.25 6.53
C THR A 216 12.35 7.92 7.45
N ASP A 217 11.95 8.74 8.40
CA ASP A 217 12.86 9.43 9.32
C ASP A 217 13.47 8.48 10.36
N GLY A 218 12.75 7.40 10.69
CA GLY A 218 13.27 6.29 11.47
C GLY A 218 14.36 5.48 10.74
N ASN A 219 14.67 5.82 9.50
CA ASN A 219 15.59 5.11 8.63
C ASN A 219 15.25 3.59 8.51
N LEU A 220 13.98 3.26 8.66
CA LEU A 220 13.50 1.87 8.48
C LEU A 220 13.42 1.52 7.01
N MET A 221 12.94 2.48 6.21
CA MET A 221 12.83 2.35 4.77
C MET A 221 13.27 3.65 4.08
N GLN A 222 13.66 3.53 2.80
CA GLN A 222 13.90 4.65 1.90
C GLN A 222 12.95 4.54 0.73
N TRP A 223 12.22 5.60 0.46
CA TRP A 223 11.40 5.70 -0.74
C TRP A 223 12.22 6.25 -1.91
N TYR A 224 11.99 5.70 -3.11
CA TYR A 224 12.59 6.15 -4.37
C TYR A 224 11.51 6.59 -5.34
N GLN A 225 11.80 7.61 -6.12
CA GLN A 225 10.85 8.09 -7.12
C GLN A 225 10.69 7.05 -8.23
N HIS A 226 9.44 6.70 -8.56
CA HIS A 226 9.14 5.86 -9.71
C HIS A 226 9.65 6.48 -11.00
N ASN A 227 10.27 5.72 -11.82
CA ASN A 227 10.81 5.96 -13.15
C ASN A 227 12.31 5.90 -13.19
N SER A 228 12.81 4.76 -13.15
CA SER A 228 14.20 4.80 -13.47
C SER A 228 14.65 3.58 -14.19
N LYS A 229 14.44 3.66 -15.46
CA LYS A 229 15.48 3.18 -16.36
C LYS A 229 16.77 4.03 -16.22
N THR A 230 16.76 5.06 -15.41
CA THR A 230 17.87 5.96 -15.13
C THR A 230 17.92 6.25 -13.63
N LYS A 231 19.00 5.80 -12.99
CA LYS A 231 19.46 6.09 -11.62
C LYS A 231 18.39 6.57 -10.64
N THR A 232 18.05 5.74 -9.67
CA THR A 232 17.31 6.10 -8.46
C THR A 232 17.92 7.33 -7.81
N ILE A 233 17.21 8.44 -7.88
CA ILE A 233 17.52 9.61 -7.07
C ILE A 233 16.78 9.37 -5.74
N PRO A 234 17.46 9.28 -4.59
CA PRO A 234 16.79 9.28 -3.31
C PRO A 234 15.93 10.53 -3.27
N VAL A 235 14.63 10.38 -3.13
CA VAL A 235 13.77 11.52 -2.80
C VAL A 235 14.16 11.86 -1.37
N ASN A 236 14.89 12.95 -1.21
CA ASN A 236 15.08 13.53 0.10
C ASN A 236 13.68 13.69 0.69
N PRO A 237 13.36 13.12 1.88
CA PRO A 237 12.10 13.41 2.50
C PRO A 237 11.98 14.92 2.49
N ARG A 238 11.03 15.44 1.74
CA ARG A 238 10.75 16.87 1.79
C ARG A 238 10.56 17.14 3.25
N THR A 239 11.18 18.19 3.74
CA THR A 239 10.79 18.81 4.99
C THR A 239 9.33 19.22 4.82
N ILE A 240 8.45 18.24 5.03
CA ILE A 240 7.02 18.47 5.14
C ILE A 240 6.93 19.33 6.39
N PRO A 241 6.42 20.56 6.31
CA PRO A 241 6.17 21.33 7.52
C PRO A 241 5.37 20.38 8.43
N PRO A 242 5.67 20.31 9.74
CA PRO A 242 4.95 19.45 10.64
C PRO A 242 3.48 19.79 10.43
N MET A 243 2.73 18.90 9.76
CA MET A 243 1.29 19.02 9.73
C MET A 243 0.91 19.07 11.18
N MET A 244 0.27 20.15 11.59
CA MET A 244 -0.36 20.19 12.89
C MET A 244 -1.30 18.98 12.89
N PHE A 245 -0.82 17.88 13.48
CA PHE A 245 -1.69 16.83 13.92
C PHE A 245 -2.62 17.51 14.89
N ASN A 246 -3.79 17.88 14.42
CA ASN A 246 -4.86 18.21 15.32
C ASN A 246 -4.93 17.03 16.26
N ARG A 247 -4.86 17.26 17.58
CA ARG A 247 -4.98 16.23 18.61
C ARG A 247 -6.26 15.41 18.49
N GLU A 248 -7.19 15.83 17.63
CA GLU A 248 -8.38 15.10 17.18
C GLU A 248 -8.06 13.82 16.37
N CYS A 249 -6.84 13.66 15.83
CA CYS A 249 -6.42 12.38 15.24
C CYS A 249 -6.06 11.31 16.28
N GLU A 250 -5.90 11.67 17.55
CA GLU A 250 -5.74 10.68 18.63
C GLU A 250 -7.05 9.98 19.00
N VAL A 251 -8.16 10.41 18.41
CA VAL A 251 -9.47 9.83 18.66
C VAL A 251 -10.12 9.48 17.34
N TRP A 252 -9.56 8.51 16.64
CA TRP A 252 -10.34 7.70 15.72
C TRP A 252 -11.25 6.80 16.56
N LYS A 253 -12.26 7.38 17.18
CA LYS A 253 -13.47 6.68 17.55
C LYS A 253 -14.50 7.01 16.48
N PRO A 254 -15.24 5.97 15.99
CA PRO A 254 -16.31 6.15 15.05
C PRO A 254 -17.31 7.19 15.53
#